data_a234f5cc76171dfb93d19dda400c0719
#
_entry.id   a234f5cc76171dfb93d19dda400c0719
#
_cell.length_a   1.000
_cell.length_b   1.000
_cell.length_c   1.000
_cell.angle_alpha   90.00
_cell.angle_beta   90.00
_cell.angle_gamma   90.00
#
_symmetry.space_group_name_H-M   'P 1'
#
loop_
_entity.id
_entity.type
_entity.pdbx_description
1 polymer ?
#
loop_
_entity_poly.entity_id
_entity_poly.type
_entity_poly.pdbx_seq_one_letter_code
_entity_poly.pdbx_strand_id
1 'polypeptide(L)'
;LIICGGIAAYKALDVIRLIKKNGAQVKTILTENAKKFVTPLSVVSLSQEKVYTQLFDHENEAEMDHISLSRWADLILIAPATANTISKLSYGLADDLATTVTLASNKKIFLAPAMNVRMWEHKSNKDNIQKLKTFGYEMIGPNIGDMACGEYGEGKMSEPTEILNYLNQYFKKLNNINKKRAIVTAGPTQEFIDPVRYITNRSSGKQGFEIANSLNRNGFDTTLISGPSNQIADPNIKLIKVKTAEAVSYTHLRAHETRHELV
;
A
#
# COMPACT_ATOMS: atom_id res chain seq x y z
N LEU A 1 9.32 2.15 9.78
CA LEU A 1 10.34 3.02 9.19
C LEU A 1 11.72 2.63 9.71
N ILE A 2 12.67 2.36 8.81
CA ILE A 2 14.07 2.13 9.13
C ILE A 2 14.86 3.39 8.71
N ILE A 3 15.64 3.96 9.63
CA ILE A 3 16.46 5.15 9.38
C ILE A 3 17.93 4.74 9.42
N CYS A 4 18.62 4.91 8.28
CA CYS A 4 20.04 4.61 8.16
C CYS A 4 20.91 5.86 8.34
N GLY A 5 22.20 5.65 8.64
CA GLY A 5 23.16 6.73 8.94
C GLY A 5 23.58 7.50 7.70
N GLY A 6 23.09 8.71 7.56
CA GLY A 6 23.43 9.68 6.53
C GLY A 6 22.81 11.02 6.82
N ILE A 7 23.35 12.09 6.21
CA ILE A 7 22.87 13.44 6.48
C ILE A 7 21.37 13.59 6.20
N ALA A 8 20.81 12.87 5.22
CA ALA A 8 19.39 12.90 4.89
C ALA A 8 18.47 12.28 5.98
N ALA A 9 19.03 11.72 7.07
CA ALA A 9 18.24 11.17 8.18
C ALA A 9 17.32 12.21 8.84
N TYR A 10 17.68 13.50 8.82
CA TYR A 10 16.80 14.55 9.35
C TYR A 10 15.45 14.62 8.63
N LYS A 11 15.39 14.31 7.33
CA LYS A 11 14.15 14.26 6.56
C LYS A 11 13.20 13.14 7.03
N ALA A 12 13.74 12.07 7.63
CA ALA A 12 12.93 10.99 8.16
C ALA A 12 12.01 11.45 9.30
N LEU A 13 12.36 12.50 10.02
CA LEU A 13 11.53 13.11 11.06
C LEU A 13 10.26 13.72 10.45
N ASP A 14 10.38 14.39 9.31
CA ASP A 14 9.23 14.91 8.57
C ASP A 14 8.41 13.78 7.93
N VAL A 15 9.05 12.71 7.45
CA VAL A 15 8.34 11.52 6.96
C VAL A 15 7.46 10.93 8.07
N ILE A 16 7.98 10.75 9.30
CA ILE A 16 7.20 10.26 10.45
C ILE A 16 5.99 11.17 10.68
N ARG A 17 6.20 12.48 10.73
CA ARG A 17 5.14 13.47 10.99
C ARG A 17 4.05 13.42 9.93
N LEU A 18 4.42 13.32 8.66
CA LEU A 18 3.49 13.26 7.55
C LEU A 18 2.68 11.94 7.54
N ILE A 19 3.32 10.80 7.79
CA ILE A 19 2.64 9.49 7.86
C ILE A 19 1.61 9.51 9.01
N LYS A 20 1.99 9.99 10.20
CA LYS A 20 1.07 10.10 11.34
C LYS A 20 -0.09 11.06 11.08
N LYS A 21 0.16 12.20 10.43
CA LYS A 21 -0.89 13.14 10.03
C LYS A 21 -1.92 12.50 9.09
N ASN A 22 -1.50 11.51 8.30
CA ASN A 22 -2.40 10.71 7.45
C ASN A 22 -3.11 9.56 8.19
N GLY A 23 -3.00 9.47 9.51
CA GLY A 23 -3.68 8.46 10.32
C GLY A 23 -3.01 7.10 10.38
N ALA A 24 -1.79 6.95 9.86
CA ALA A 24 -1.03 5.71 9.95
C ALA A 24 -0.11 5.69 11.18
N GLN A 25 0.18 4.48 11.69
CA GLN A 25 1.13 4.26 12.78
C GLN A 25 2.54 4.03 12.23
N VAL A 26 3.56 4.45 12.98
CA VAL A 26 4.96 4.31 12.56
C VAL A 26 5.79 3.78 13.72
N LYS A 27 6.26 2.53 13.60
CA LYS A 27 7.36 2.02 14.44
C LYS A 27 8.69 2.29 13.76
N THR A 28 9.69 2.69 14.52
CA THR A 28 10.96 3.16 13.95
C THR A 28 12.13 2.34 14.44
N ILE A 29 12.98 1.92 13.49
CA ILE A 29 14.29 1.32 13.74
C ILE A 29 15.35 2.33 13.37
N LEU A 30 16.28 2.63 14.29
CA LEU A 30 17.48 3.42 14.05
C LEU A 30 18.70 2.53 13.98
N THR A 31 19.43 2.57 12.87
CA THR A 31 20.76 1.93 12.82
C THR A 31 21.75 2.67 13.71
N GLU A 32 22.83 2.01 14.15
CA GLU A 32 23.86 2.63 14.99
C GLU A 32 24.40 3.93 14.37
N ASN A 33 24.61 3.94 13.06
CA ASN A 33 25.08 5.16 12.38
C ASN A 33 23.99 6.23 12.26
N ALA A 34 22.71 5.87 12.26
CA ALA A 34 21.63 6.86 12.22
C ALA A 34 21.58 7.72 13.49
N LYS A 35 21.93 7.15 14.65
CA LYS A 35 21.99 7.87 15.93
C LYS A 35 22.94 9.05 15.92
N LYS A 36 23.91 9.08 15.00
CA LYS A 36 24.86 10.20 14.83
C LYS A 36 24.24 11.41 14.13
N PHE A 37 23.10 11.23 13.45
CA PHE A 37 22.41 12.27 12.67
C PHE A 37 21.08 12.68 13.29
N VAL A 38 20.35 11.73 13.87
CA VAL A 38 19.08 11.95 14.57
C VAL A 38 19.09 11.19 15.89
N THR A 39 18.57 11.81 16.94
CA THR A 39 18.55 11.17 18.26
C THR A 39 17.32 10.28 18.42
N PRO A 40 17.40 9.17 19.19
CA PRO A 40 16.22 8.39 19.55
C PRO A 40 15.12 9.26 20.18
N LEU A 41 15.48 10.24 21.00
CA LEU A 41 14.53 11.16 21.62
C LEU A 41 13.72 11.96 20.60
N SER A 42 14.37 12.49 19.55
CA SER A 42 13.66 13.21 18.47
C SER A 42 12.65 12.32 17.76
N VAL A 43 13.02 11.06 17.53
CA VAL A 43 12.17 10.08 16.86
C VAL A 43 11.00 9.66 17.74
N VAL A 44 11.24 9.35 19.04
CA VAL A 44 10.16 9.02 20.01
C VAL A 44 9.16 10.18 20.11
N SER A 45 9.65 11.41 20.21
CA SER A 45 8.80 12.60 20.35
C SER A 45 7.82 12.78 19.17
N LEU A 46 8.23 12.40 17.97
CA LEU A 46 7.41 12.50 16.76
C LEU A 46 6.56 11.25 16.50
N SER A 47 7.14 10.07 16.68
CA SER A 47 6.43 8.80 16.46
C SER A 47 5.46 8.47 17.58
N GLN A 48 5.74 8.92 18.81
CA GLN A 48 5.05 8.54 20.05
C GLN A 48 5.04 7.02 20.27
N GLU A 49 6.07 6.37 19.79
CA GLU A 49 6.27 4.92 19.84
C GLU A 49 7.71 4.61 20.26
N LYS A 50 7.94 3.41 20.83
CA LYS A 50 9.30 2.92 21.13
C LYS A 50 10.16 2.97 19.87
N VAL A 51 11.40 3.39 20.02
CA VAL A 51 12.43 3.34 18.97
C VAL A 51 13.33 2.15 19.21
N TYR A 52 13.47 1.33 18.20
CA TYR A 52 14.26 0.11 18.23
C TYR A 52 15.65 0.36 17.68
N THR A 53 16.70 -0.05 18.38
CA THR A 53 18.08 0.27 18.02
C THR A 53 19.00 -0.93 17.98
N GLN A 54 18.70 -1.98 18.72
CA GLN A 54 19.56 -3.16 18.88
C GLN A 54 18.77 -4.43 18.55
N LEU A 55 19.48 -5.45 18.05
CA LEU A 55 18.89 -6.75 17.75
C LEU A 55 18.50 -7.52 19.03
N PHE A 56 19.27 -7.34 20.09
CA PHE A 56 19.05 -7.93 21.40
C PHE A 56 18.94 -6.80 22.43
N ASP A 57 17.76 -6.66 23.03
CA ASP A 57 17.51 -5.72 24.11
C ASP A 57 17.41 -6.50 25.40
N HIS A 58 18.38 -6.33 26.29
CA HIS A 58 18.49 -7.08 27.55
C HIS A 58 17.34 -6.81 28.53
N GLU A 59 16.55 -5.76 28.32
CA GLU A 59 15.41 -5.42 29.18
C GLU A 59 14.12 -6.16 28.80
N ASN A 60 14.05 -6.76 27.60
CA ASN A 60 12.87 -7.46 27.07
C ASN A 60 13.27 -8.82 26.42
N GLU A 61 13.85 -9.72 27.19
CA GLU A 61 14.30 -11.05 26.70
C GLU A 61 13.17 -11.96 26.16
N ALA A 62 11.91 -11.62 26.41
CA ALA A 62 10.76 -12.47 26.02
C ALA A 62 10.21 -12.19 24.61
N GLU A 63 10.53 -11.07 23.98
CA GLU A 63 10.02 -10.71 22.66
C GLU A 63 11.13 -10.67 21.61
N MET A 64 11.01 -11.55 20.61
CA MET A 64 11.85 -11.45 19.40
C MET A 64 11.41 -10.23 18.58
N ASP A 65 11.92 -9.04 18.95
CA ASP A 65 11.53 -7.76 18.35
C ASP A 65 11.54 -7.78 16.80
N HIS A 66 12.51 -8.48 16.19
CA HIS A 66 12.60 -8.57 14.73
C HIS A 66 11.42 -9.34 14.12
N ILE A 67 10.89 -10.37 14.80
CA ILE A 67 9.72 -11.11 14.33
C ILE A 67 8.46 -10.28 14.54
N SER A 68 8.29 -9.70 15.73
CA SER A 68 7.12 -8.88 16.05
C SER A 68 7.01 -7.67 15.12
N LEU A 69 8.09 -6.96 14.86
CA LEU A 69 8.14 -5.81 13.96
C LEU A 69 7.87 -6.20 12.49
N SER A 70 8.46 -7.31 12.02
CA SER A 70 8.25 -7.77 10.64
C SER A 70 6.80 -8.18 10.36
N ARG A 71 6.10 -8.69 11.37
CA ARG A 71 4.69 -9.09 11.26
C ARG A 71 3.72 -7.95 11.46
N TRP A 72 4.05 -7.01 12.36
CA TRP A 72 3.20 -5.86 12.67
C TRP A 72 3.06 -4.90 11.47
N ALA A 73 4.13 -4.72 10.71
CA ALA A 73 4.14 -3.76 9.61
C ALA A 73 3.23 -4.20 8.44
N ASP A 74 2.55 -3.25 7.81
CA ASP A 74 1.89 -3.44 6.51
C ASP A 74 2.86 -3.24 5.35
N LEU A 75 3.91 -2.42 5.56
CA LEU A 75 5.05 -2.24 4.67
C LEU A 75 6.29 -1.82 5.47
N ILE A 76 7.46 -1.96 4.86
CA ILE A 76 8.73 -1.47 5.39
C ILE A 76 9.23 -0.35 4.48
N LEU A 77 9.50 0.82 5.06
CA LEU A 77 10.16 1.93 4.41
C LEU A 77 11.56 2.11 4.99
N ILE A 78 12.58 2.14 4.16
CA ILE A 78 13.97 2.45 4.55
C ILE A 78 14.31 3.84 3.99
N ALA A 79 14.34 4.84 4.85
CA ALA A 79 14.56 6.24 4.49
C ALA A 79 15.34 6.99 5.58
N PRO A 80 16.58 7.43 5.29
CA PRO A 80 17.35 7.18 4.06
C PRO A 80 17.86 5.74 3.95
N ALA A 81 17.94 5.20 2.73
CA ALA A 81 18.65 3.97 2.42
C ALA A 81 20.06 4.27 1.93
N THR A 82 21.06 3.93 2.72
CA THR A 82 22.47 4.16 2.35
C THR A 82 23.01 3.06 1.45
N ALA A 83 24.09 3.32 0.72
CA ALA A 83 24.78 2.32 -0.11
C ALA A 83 25.17 1.07 0.70
N ASN A 84 25.59 1.24 1.96
CA ASN A 84 25.91 0.13 2.86
C ASN A 84 24.69 -0.76 3.11
N THR A 85 23.54 -0.15 3.46
CA THR A 85 22.31 -0.89 3.71
C THR A 85 21.81 -1.58 2.44
N ILE A 86 21.83 -0.89 1.29
CA ILE A 86 21.49 -1.47 -0.02
C ILE A 86 22.38 -2.69 -0.32
N SER A 87 23.69 -2.58 -0.08
CA SER A 87 24.63 -3.68 -0.26
C SER A 87 24.30 -4.86 0.66
N LYS A 88 24.13 -4.63 1.96
CA LYS A 88 23.78 -5.68 2.92
C LYS A 88 22.50 -6.42 2.51
N LEU A 89 21.44 -5.70 2.18
CA LEU A 89 20.17 -6.29 1.77
C LEU A 89 20.29 -7.09 0.47
N SER A 90 21.09 -6.63 -0.49
CA SER A 90 21.29 -7.34 -1.76
C SER A 90 22.01 -8.67 -1.61
N TYR A 91 22.79 -8.83 -0.54
CA TYR A 91 23.49 -10.08 -0.20
C TYR A 91 22.82 -10.88 0.93
N GLY A 92 21.67 -10.41 1.45
CA GLY A 92 20.95 -11.09 2.51
C GLY A 92 21.68 -11.10 3.86
N LEU A 93 22.51 -10.08 4.13
CA LEU A 93 23.18 -9.93 5.42
C LEU A 93 22.20 -9.46 6.47
N ALA A 94 22.16 -10.13 7.62
CA ALA A 94 21.27 -9.85 8.74
C ALA A 94 22.11 -9.70 10.04
N ASP A 95 23.01 -8.73 10.04
CA ASP A 95 23.96 -8.47 11.11
C ASP A 95 23.54 -7.34 12.08
N ASP A 96 22.40 -6.72 11.80
CA ASP A 96 21.78 -5.71 12.65
C ASP A 96 20.24 -5.85 12.65
N LEU A 97 19.55 -5.17 13.56
CA LEU A 97 18.08 -5.23 13.65
C LEU A 97 17.38 -4.81 12.36
N ALA A 98 17.88 -3.78 11.68
CA ALA A 98 17.29 -3.24 10.46
C ALA A 98 17.27 -4.28 9.32
N THR A 99 18.40 -4.91 9.09
CA THR A 99 18.57 -5.94 8.05
C THR A 99 17.85 -7.25 8.43
N THR A 100 17.87 -7.63 9.71
CA THR A 100 17.18 -8.82 10.21
C THR A 100 15.67 -8.69 10.07
N VAL A 101 15.06 -7.56 10.48
CA VAL A 101 13.62 -7.30 10.31
C VAL A 101 13.23 -7.31 8.84
N THR A 102 14.07 -6.72 7.99
CA THR A 102 13.82 -6.66 6.54
C THR A 102 13.84 -8.05 5.92
N LEU A 103 14.80 -8.90 6.29
CA LEU A 103 14.92 -10.27 5.79
C LEU A 103 13.81 -11.19 6.33
N ALA A 104 13.36 -10.97 7.58
CA ALA A 104 12.30 -11.74 8.22
C ALA A 104 10.89 -11.36 7.73
N SER A 105 10.76 -10.33 6.91
CA SER A 105 9.47 -9.79 6.47
C SER A 105 9.03 -10.34 5.12
N ASN A 106 7.73 -10.61 5.00
CA ASN A 106 7.06 -10.89 3.72
C ASN A 106 6.31 -9.66 3.17
N LYS A 107 6.53 -8.49 3.77
CA LYS A 107 5.85 -7.25 3.38
C LYS A 107 6.58 -6.55 2.24
N LYS A 108 5.89 -5.64 1.58
CA LYS A 108 6.50 -4.78 0.57
C LYS A 108 7.55 -3.87 1.20
N ILE A 109 8.70 -3.77 0.56
CA ILE A 109 9.82 -2.96 1.04
C ILE A 109 10.10 -1.85 0.05
N PHE A 110 10.15 -0.62 0.58
CA PHE A 110 10.48 0.59 -0.16
C PHE A 110 11.80 1.16 0.33
N LEU A 111 12.63 1.56 -0.60
CA LEU A 111 13.93 2.18 -0.33
C LEU A 111 13.93 3.61 -0.85
N ALA A 112 14.24 4.58 0.00
CA ALA A 112 14.53 5.95 -0.39
C ALA A 112 16.05 6.17 -0.35
N PRO A 113 16.76 5.97 -1.47
CA PRO A 113 18.22 6.05 -1.49
C PRO A 113 18.73 7.46 -1.19
N ALA A 114 19.85 7.53 -0.44
CA ALA A 114 20.56 8.77 -0.16
C ALA A 114 22.06 8.49 -0.07
N MET A 115 22.81 9.04 -1.02
CA MET A 115 24.26 8.92 -1.10
C MET A 115 24.82 9.96 -2.06
N ASN A 116 26.14 10.18 -2.09
CA ASN A 116 26.70 11.07 -3.08
C ASN A 116 26.64 10.50 -4.49
N VAL A 117 26.84 11.33 -5.51
CA VAL A 117 26.73 10.98 -6.94
C VAL A 117 27.62 9.80 -7.30
N ARG A 118 28.87 9.83 -6.85
CA ARG A 118 29.85 8.78 -7.19
C ARG A 118 29.48 7.42 -6.62
N MET A 119 28.95 7.42 -5.40
CA MET A 119 28.42 6.19 -4.79
C MET A 119 27.19 5.69 -5.54
N TRP A 120 26.29 6.59 -5.94
CA TRP A 120 25.10 6.25 -6.69
C TRP A 120 25.43 5.65 -8.06
N GLU A 121 26.37 6.27 -8.78
CA GLU A 121 26.82 5.83 -10.10
C GLU A 121 27.72 4.60 -10.08
N HIS A 122 28.27 4.25 -8.93
CA HIS A 122 29.20 3.13 -8.81
C HIS A 122 28.57 1.82 -9.26
N LYS A 123 29.27 1.08 -10.10
CA LYS A 123 28.77 -0.15 -10.72
C LYS A 123 28.22 -1.13 -9.68
N SER A 124 28.95 -1.38 -8.59
CA SER A 124 28.47 -2.30 -7.55
C SER A 124 27.17 -1.86 -6.90
N ASN A 125 26.96 -0.54 -6.73
CA ASN A 125 25.70 -0.04 -6.19
C ASN A 125 24.54 -0.21 -7.19
N LYS A 126 24.79 0.04 -8.48
CA LYS A 126 23.79 -0.20 -9.54
C LYS A 126 23.42 -1.68 -9.63
N ASP A 127 24.41 -2.58 -9.56
CA ASP A 127 24.20 -4.02 -9.58
C ASP A 127 23.37 -4.46 -8.34
N ASN A 128 23.68 -3.92 -7.15
CA ASN A 128 22.94 -4.18 -5.92
C ASN A 128 21.48 -3.72 -6.02
N ILE A 129 21.25 -2.52 -6.55
CA ILE A 129 19.89 -1.98 -6.76
C ILE A 129 19.11 -2.85 -7.73
N GLN A 130 19.73 -3.25 -8.84
CA GLN A 130 19.08 -4.13 -9.81
C GLN A 130 18.70 -5.47 -9.18
N LYS A 131 19.61 -6.05 -8.39
CA LYS A 131 19.34 -7.28 -7.64
C LYS A 131 18.18 -7.14 -6.66
N LEU A 132 18.12 -6.04 -5.89
CA LEU A 132 17.01 -5.78 -4.97
C LEU A 132 15.66 -5.62 -5.71
N LYS A 133 15.67 -5.02 -6.90
CA LYS A 133 14.47 -4.95 -7.74
C LYS A 133 13.96 -6.34 -8.13
N THR A 134 14.86 -7.30 -8.43
CA THR A 134 14.45 -8.70 -8.72
C THR A 134 13.86 -9.40 -7.48
N PHE A 135 14.24 -8.98 -6.27
CA PHE A 135 13.66 -9.46 -5.02
C PHE A 135 12.32 -8.78 -4.68
N GLY A 136 11.86 -7.86 -5.52
CA GLY A 136 10.59 -7.17 -5.34
C GLY A 136 10.66 -5.89 -4.48
N TYR A 137 11.87 -5.39 -4.18
CA TYR A 137 12.02 -4.08 -3.53
C TYR A 137 11.71 -2.96 -4.51
N GLU A 138 11.13 -1.87 -4.01
CA GLU A 138 10.84 -0.69 -4.82
C GLU A 138 11.65 0.53 -4.38
N MET A 139 12.10 1.32 -5.36
CA MET A 139 12.87 2.53 -5.11
C MET A 139 11.98 3.76 -5.18
N ILE A 140 12.12 4.67 -4.20
CA ILE A 140 11.50 5.99 -4.21
C ILE A 140 12.64 7.00 -4.41
N GLY A 141 12.79 7.50 -5.63
CA GLY A 141 13.94 8.29 -6.04
C GLY A 141 15.17 7.43 -6.40
N PRO A 142 16.41 7.96 -6.21
CA PRO A 142 16.72 9.28 -5.67
C PRO A 142 16.40 10.42 -6.62
N ASN A 143 16.34 11.66 -6.09
CA ASN A 143 16.17 12.87 -6.87
C ASN A 143 17.54 13.40 -7.34
N ILE A 144 17.49 14.27 -8.34
CA ILE A 144 18.65 15.05 -8.82
C ILE A 144 18.67 16.38 -8.07
N GLY A 145 19.84 16.83 -7.65
CA GLY A 145 20.00 18.13 -6.99
C GLY A 145 21.31 18.27 -6.24
N ASP A 146 21.44 19.42 -5.57
CA ASP A 146 22.58 19.71 -4.73
C ASP A 146 22.65 18.79 -3.51
N MET A 147 23.82 18.29 -3.21
CA MET A 147 24.10 17.44 -2.07
C MET A 147 24.89 18.19 -1.01
N ALA A 148 24.84 17.68 0.23
CA ALA A 148 25.58 18.28 1.35
C ALA A 148 27.11 18.29 1.17
N CYS A 149 27.64 17.45 0.26
CA CYS A 149 29.06 17.44 -0.10
C CYS A 149 29.43 18.46 -1.18
N GLY A 150 28.49 19.28 -1.65
CA GLY A 150 28.71 20.28 -2.73
C GLY A 150 28.67 19.71 -4.14
N GLU A 151 28.40 18.42 -4.31
CA GLU A 151 28.19 17.81 -5.62
C GLU A 151 26.74 17.98 -6.08
N TYR A 152 26.54 18.10 -7.40
CA TYR A 152 25.22 18.13 -8.03
C TYR A 152 25.01 16.87 -8.87
N GLY A 153 23.86 16.23 -8.73
CA GLY A 153 23.51 15.07 -9.51
C GLY A 153 22.48 14.16 -8.84
N GLU A 154 22.39 12.92 -9.33
CA GLU A 154 21.49 11.89 -8.80
C GLU A 154 22.07 11.28 -7.52
N GLY A 155 21.23 11.10 -6.48
CA GLY A 155 21.64 10.56 -5.19
C GLY A 155 20.98 11.25 -3.98
N LYS A 156 20.29 12.37 -4.21
CA LYS A 156 19.55 13.11 -3.19
C LYS A 156 18.28 12.33 -2.81
N MET A 157 18.07 12.09 -1.50
CA MET A 157 16.84 11.46 -1.03
C MET A 157 15.61 12.26 -1.46
N SER A 158 14.59 11.54 -1.96
CA SER A 158 13.29 12.13 -2.28
C SER A 158 12.71 12.93 -1.12
N GLU A 159 11.95 13.96 -1.42
CA GLU A 159 11.34 14.81 -0.41
C GLU A 159 10.27 14.02 0.38
N PRO A 160 10.07 14.34 1.67
CA PRO A 160 9.10 13.63 2.53
C PRO A 160 7.69 13.56 1.94
N THR A 161 7.25 14.61 1.23
CA THR A 161 5.95 14.66 0.56
C THR A 161 5.86 13.73 -0.64
N GLU A 162 6.94 13.56 -1.39
CA GLU A 162 7.01 12.62 -2.52
C GLU A 162 6.94 11.18 -2.01
N ILE A 163 7.69 10.87 -0.95
CA ILE A 163 7.66 9.57 -0.29
C ILE A 163 6.23 9.25 0.16
N LEU A 164 5.57 10.17 0.86
CA LEU A 164 4.20 10.00 1.30
C LEU A 164 3.23 9.74 0.13
N ASN A 165 3.35 10.52 -0.94
CA ASN A 165 2.50 10.36 -2.12
C ASN A 165 2.68 8.98 -2.75
N TYR A 166 3.90 8.47 -2.81
CA TYR A 166 4.21 7.14 -3.32
C TYR A 166 3.55 6.04 -2.46
N LEU A 167 3.67 6.14 -1.14
CA LEU A 167 3.05 5.22 -0.20
C LEU A 167 1.52 5.25 -0.32
N ASN A 168 0.92 6.44 -0.42
CA ASN A 168 -0.52 6.60 -0.60
C ASN A 168 -1.02 5.96 -1.91
N GLN A 169 -0.27 6.09 -3.00
CA GLN A 169 -0.60 5.44 -4.27
C GLN A 169 -0.55 3.91 -4.15
N TYR A 170 0.46 3.39 -3.46
CA TYR A 170 0.58 1.96 -3.20
C TYR A 170 -0.62 1.42 -2.43
N PHE A 171 -1.01 2.05 -1.32
CA PHE A 171 -2.17 1.62 -0.53
C PHE A 171 -3.49 1.78 -1.29
N LYS A 172 -3.66 2.84 -2.07
CA LYS A 172 -4.84 2.99 -2.95
C LYS A 172 -4.93 1.85 -3.97
N LYS A 173 -3.81 1.45 -4.57
CA LYS A 173 -3.75 0.33 -5.51
C LYS A 173 -4.12 -0.99 -4.82
N LEU A 174 -3.58 -1.24 -3.63
CA LEU A 174 -3.90 -2.42 -2.80
C LEU A 174 -5.38 -2.49 -2.45
N ASN A 175 -5.95 -1.37 -1.99
CA ASN A 175 -7.38 -1.28 -1.67
C ASN A 175 -8.26 -1.52 -2.88
N ASN A 176 -7.85 -1.05 -4.07
CA ASN A 176 -8.59 -1.31 -5.31
C ASN A 176 -8.51 -2.78 -5.76
N ILE A 177 -7.37 -3.46 -5.54
CA ILE A 177 -7.21 -4.90 -5.84
C ILE A 177 -8.04 -5.75 -4.88
N ASN A 178 -8.14 -5.35 -3.62
CA ASN A 178 -8.86 -6.06 -2.56
C ASN A 178 -10.33 -5.64 -2.40
N LYS A 179 -10.85 -4.80 -3.30
CA LYS A 179 -12.27 -4.45 -3.27
C LYS A 179 -13.11 -5.71 -3.38
N LYS A 180 -13.85 -6.02 -2.31
CA LYS A 180 -14.88 -7.07 -2.35
C LYS A 180 -15.91 -6.69 -3.42
N ARG A 181 -16.27 -7.64 -4.27
CA ARG A 181 -17.30 -7.44 -5.27
C ARG A 181 -18.66 -7.76 -4.66
N ALA A 182 -19.65 -6.92 -4.96
CA ALA A 182 -21.02 -7.12 -4.56
C ALA A 182 -21.93 -7.04 -5.79
N ILE A 183 -22.89 -7.93 -5.87
CA ILE A 183 -23.96 -7.89 -6.86
C ILE A 183 -25.26 -7.73 -6.11
N VAL A 184 -26.06 -6.74 -6.52
CA VAL A 184 -27.38 -6.47 -5.93
C VAL A 184 -28.39 -6.53 -7.05
N THR A 185 -29.50 -7.22 -6.81
CA THR A 185 -30.66 -7.19 -7.72
C THR A 185 -31.74 -6.29 -7.14
N ALA A 186 -32.37 -5.49 -7.97
CA ALA A 186 -33.40 -4.53 -7.54
C ALA A 186 -34.50 -4.35 -8.58
N GLY A 187 -35.65 -3.89 -8.12
CA GLY A 187 -36.80 -3.60 -8.97
C GLY A 187 -37.57 -4.88 -9.43
N PRO A 188 -38.68 -4.69 -10.11
CA PRO A 188 -39.48 -5.79 -10.61
C PRO A 188 -38.95 -6.33 -11.95
N THR A 189 -39.29 -7.55 -12.29
CA THR A 189 -39.20 -8.05 -13.67
C THR A 189 -40.57 -7.90 -14.37
N GLN A 190 -40.52 -7.91 -15.68
CA GLN A 190 -41.71 -7.89 -16.58
C GLN A 190 -41.67 -9.14 -17.42
N GLU A 191 -42.64 -10.05 -17.18
CA GLU A 191 -42.75 -11.29 -17.94
C GLU A 191 -43.85 -11.10 -19.00
N PHE A 192 -43.42 -11.00 -20.25
CA PHE A 192 -44.33 -10.71 -21.38
C PHE A 192 -45.23 -11.88 -21.71
N ILE A 193 -46.56 -11.63 -21.77
CA ILE A 193 -47.54 -12.56 -22.25
C ILE A 193 -47.67 -12.41 -23.77
N ASP A 194 -47.66 -11.16 -24.24
CA ASP A 194 -47.69 -10.76 -25.65
C ASP A 194 -46.97 -9.41 -25.82
N PRO A 195 -46.85 -8.83 -27.00
CA PRO A 195 -46.15 -7.54 -27.20
C PRO A 195 -46.71 -6.36 -26.39
N VAL A 196 -47.91 -6.47 -25.86
CA VAL A 196 -48.61 -5.38 -25.15
C VAL A 196 -48.75 -5.65 -23.65
N ARG A 197 -48.99 -6.92 -23.26
CA ARG A 197 -49.28 -7.30 -21.88
C ARG A 197 -48.13 -8.04 -21.22
N TYR A 198 -47.88 -7.74 -19.96
CA TYR A 198 -46.88 -8.43 -19.14
C TYR A 198 -47.36 -8.56 -17.69
N ILE A 199 -46.82 -9.55 -16.99
CA ILE A 199 -46.99 -9.75 -15.56
C ILE A 199 -45.82 -9.09 -14.87
N THR A 200 -46.07 -8.32 -13.81
CA THR A 200 -45.04 -7.67 -12.99
C THR A 200 -45.53 -7.49 -11.54
N ASN A 201 -44.63 -7.17 -10.62
CA ASN A 201 -44.98 -6.75 -9.26
C ASN A 201 -44.81 -5.24 -9.09
N ARG A 202 -45.34 -4.67 -7.98
CA ARG A 202 -45.28 -3.23 -7.68
C ARG A 202 -44.02 -2.83 -6.95
N SER A 203 -42.91 -3.54 -7.08
CA SER A 203 -41.66 -3.19 -6.43
C SER A 203 -41.10 -1.88 -7.01
N SER A 204 -40.81 -0.91 -6.15
CA SER A 204 -40.15 0.34 -6.57
C SER A 204 -38.64 0.18 -6.79
N GLY A 205 -38.03 -0.92 -6.30
CA GLY A 205 -36.61 -1.14 -6.31
C GLY A 205 -35.82 -0.36 -5.23
N LYS A 206 -36.47 0.55 -4.48
CA LYS A 206 -35.81 1.48 -3.53
C LYS A 206 -34.86 0.77 -2.57
N GLN A 207 -35.27 -0.33 -1.96
CA GLN A 207 -34.44 -1.07 -1.01
C GLN A 207 -33.14 -1.58 -1.63
N GLY A 208 -33.21 -2.20 -2.83
CA GLY A 208 -32.03 -2.71 -3.51
C GLY A 208 -31.08 -1.58 -3.95
N PHE A 209 -31.61 -0.44 -4.41
CA PHE A 209 -30.79 0.73 -4.74
C PHE A 209 -30.06 1.28 -3.50
N GLU A 210 -30.73 1.39 -2.35
CA GLU A 210 -30.11 1.85 -1.11
C GLU A 210 -29.06 0.88 -0.58
N ILE A 211 -29.29 -0.44 -0.70
CA ILE A 211 -28.27 -1.45 -0.37
C ILE A 211 -27.06 -1.31 -1.28
N ALA A 212 -27.24 -1.17 -2.59
CA ALA A 212 -26.16 -0.99 -3.54
C ALA A 212 -25.35 0.28 -3.26
N ASN A 213 -26.04 1.40 -2.99
CA ASN A 213 -25.41 2.66 -2.62
C ASN A 213 -24.61 2.53 -1.31
N SER A 214 -25.16 1.84 -0.31
CA SER A 214 -24.46 1.60 0.96
C SER A 214 -23.22 0.73 0.79
N LEU A 215 -23.31 -0.35 0.01
CA LEU A 215 -22.15 -1.20 -0.30
C LEU A 215 -21.05 -0.43 -1.02
N ASN A 216 -21.42 0.38 -2.02
CA ASN A 216 -20.45 1.22 -2.74
C ASN A 216 -19.77 2.23 -1.82
N ARG A 217 -20.51 2.91 -0.91
CA ARG A 217 -19.94 3.81 0.10
C ARG A 217 -18.99 3.09 1.07
N ASN A 218 -19.24 1.82 1.35
CA ASN A 218 -18.37 0.96 2.17
C ASN A 218 -17.20 0.33 1.39
N GLY A 219 -16.95 0.79 0.16
CA GLY A 219 -15.78 0.42 -0.63
C GLY A 219 -15.91 -0.87 -1.45
N PHE A 220 -17.10 -1.45 -1.55
CA PHE A 220 -17.33 -2.59 -2.43
C PHE A 220 -17.38 -2.15 -3.90
N ASP A 221 -16.81 -2.96 -4.79
CA ASP A 221 -17.03 -2.86 -6.23
C ASP A 221 -18.43 -3.42 -6.53
N THR A 222 -19.41 -2.53 -6.68
CA THR A 222 -20.82 -2.89 -6.66
C THR A 222 -21.41 -2.87 -8.07
N THR A 223 -22.01 -4.00 -8.46
CA THR A 223 -22.84 -4.11 -9.66
C THR A 223 -24.31 -4.19 -9.25
N LEU A 224 -25.14 -3.29 -9.76
CA LEU A 224 -26.59 -3.28 -9.56
C LEU A 224 -27.31 -3.74 -10.81
N ILE A 225 -28.04 -4.86 -10.72
CA ILE A 225 -28.89 -5.39 -11.78
C ILE A 225 -30.32 -4.94 -11.47
N SER A 226 -30.85 -4.05 -12.27
CA SER A 226 -32.18 -3.47 -12.01
C SER A 226 -33.20 -3.76 -13.09
N GLY A 227 -34.35 -4.26 -12.68
CA GLY A 227 -35.57 -4.18 -13.47
C GLY A 227 -36.05 -2.73 -13.64
N PRO A 228 -37.19 -2.50 -14.32
CA PRO A 228 -37.75 -1.16 -14.50
C PRO A 228 -37.97 -0.46 -13.16
N SER A 229 -37.28 0.66 -12.96
CA SER A 229 -37.34 1.47 -11.74
C SER A 229 -36.99 2.92 -12.04
N ASN A 230 -37.59 3.84 -11.31
CA ASN A 230 -37.31 5.28 -11.37
C ASN A 230 -36.22 5.70 -10.37
N GLN A 231 -35.57 4.75 -9.66
CA GLN A 231 -34.50 5.04 -8.72
C GLN A 231 -33.20 5.38 -9.47
N ILE A 232 -32.36 6.22 -8.86
CA ILE A 232 -31.08 6.65 -9.40
C ILE A 232 -29.99 5.97 -8.57
N ALA A 233 -29.09 5.26 -9.25
CA ALA A 233 -27.89 4.67 -8.63
C ALA A 233 -26.78 5.72 -8.55
N ASP A 234 -25.87 5.53 -7.57
CA ASP A 234 -24.63 6.31 -7.50
C ASP A 234 -23.82 6.14 -8.80
N PRO A 235 -23.22 7.22 -9.35
CA PRO A 235 -22.45 7.17 -10.60
C PRO A 235 -21.28 6.15 -10.60
N ASN A 236 -20.79 5.78 -9.43
CA ASN A 236 -19.71 4.80 -9.30
C ASN A 236 -20.19 3.34 -9.30
N ILE A 237 -21.50 3.10 -9.33
CA ILE A 237 -22.09 1.77 -9.39
C ILE A 237 -22.28 1.35 -10.84
N LYS A 238 -21.81 0.14 -11.17
CA LYS A 238 -22.09 -0.46 -12.47
C LYS A 238 -23.56 -0.88 -12.53
N LEU A 239 -24.40 -0.08 -13.20
CA LEU A 239 -25.82 -0.36 -13.38
C LEU A 239 -26.07 -1.17 -14.66
N ILE A 240 -26.71 -2.34 -14.51
CA ILE A 240 -27.18 -3.19 -15.59
C ILE A 240 -28.72 -3.20 -15.57
N LYS A 241 -29.33 -2.66 -16.60
CA LYS A 241 -30.81 -2.65 -16.73
C LYS A 241 -31.28 -3.91 -17.44
N VAL A 242 -32.26 -4.58 -16.85
CA VAL A 242 -32.89 -5.81 -17.36
C VAL A 242 -34.42 -5.65 -17.39
N LYS A 243 -35.12 -6.51 -18.12
CA LYS A 243 -36.57 -6.51 -18.12
C LYS A 243 -37.15 -7.81 -17.58
N THR A 244 -36.59 -8.95 -17.92
CA THR A 244 -37.14 -10.27 -17.59
C THR A 244 -36.29 -11.00 -16.55
N ALA A 245 -36.87 -11.98 -15.85
CA ALA A 245 -36.14 -12.84 -14.91
C ALA A 245 -35.06 -13.66 -15.61
N GLU A 246 -35.29 -14.07 -16.85
CA GLU A 246 -34.30 -14.74 -17.68
C GLU A 246 -33.05 -13.87 -17.88
N ALA A 247 -33.25 -12.58 -18.18
CA ALA A 247 -32.16 -11.64 -18.34
C ALA A 247 -31.36 -11.45 -17.02
N VAL A 248 -32.01 -11.49 -15.85
CA VAL A 248 -31.34 -11.48 -14.54
C VAL A 248 -30.48 -12.74 -14.38
N SER A 249 -31.05 -13.92 -14.67
CA SER A 249 -30.35 -15.20 -14.59
C SER A 249 -29.13 -15.24 -15.50
N TYR A 250 -29.25 -14.78 -16.73
CA TYR A 250 -28.15 -14.74 -17.69
C TYR A 250 -26.99 -13.85 -17.25
N THR A 251 -27.26 -12.70 -16.64
CA THR A 251 -26.21 -11.81 -16.13
C THR A 251 -25.53 -12.34 -14.85
N HIS A 252 -26.22 -13.24 -14.13
CA HIS A 252 -25.75 -13.73 -12.82
C HIS A 252 -25.00 -15.07 -12.92
N LEU A 253 -25.53 -16.03 -13.66
CA LEU A 253 -25.02 -17.41 -13.73
C LEU A 253 -23.80 -17.52 -14.66
N ARG A 254 -23.78 -16.89 -15.82
CA ARG A 254 -22.64 -16.94 -16.74
C ARG A 254 -21.36 -16.27 -16.23
N ALA A 255 -21.45 -15.32 -15.31
CA ALA A 255 -20.24 -14.78 -14.66
C ALA A 255 -19.54 -15.82 -13.76
N HIS A 256 -20.20 -16.89 -13.36
CA HIS A 256 -19.64 -18.01 -12.60
C HIS A 256 -19.15 -19.17 -13.46
N GLU A 257 -19.81 -19.45 -14.61
CA GLU A 257 -19.46 -20.60 -15.47
C GLU A 257 -18.14 -20.41 -16.23
N THR A 258 -17.79 -19.17 -16.61
CA THR A 258 -16.51 -18.89 -17.30
C THR A 258 -15.26 -19.10 -16.45
N ARG A 259 -15.39 -19.46 -15.18
CA ARG A 259 -14.27 -19.73 -14.28
C ARG A 259 -13.95 -21.23 -14.13
N HIS A 260 -14.81 -22.12 -14.61
CA HIS A 260 -14.63 -23.58 -14.50
C HIS A 260 -14.21 -24.27 -15.80
N GLU A 261 -14.16 -23.56 -16.93
CA GLU A 261 -13.75 -24.16 -18.23
C GLU A 261 -12.30 -23.84 -18.64
N LEU A 262 -11.46 -23.33 -17.72
CA LEU A 262 -10.02 -23.17 -17.93
C LEU A 262 -9.24 -23.99 -16.88
N VAL A 263 -9.31 -25.32 -17.02
CA VAL A 263 -8.29 -26.27 -16.53
C VAL A 263 -7.95 -27.20 -17.68
#